data_f0c1c764955a31855a3478426e478f91
#
_entry.id   f0c1c764955a31855a3478426e478f91
#
_cell.length_a   1.000
_cell.length_b   1.000
_cell.length_c   1.000
_cell.angle_alpha   90.00
_cell.angle_beta   90.00
_cell.angle_gamma   90.00
#
_symmetry.space_group_name_H-M   'P 1'
#
loop_
_entity.id
_entity.type
_entity.pdbx_description
1 polymer ?
#
loop_
_entity_poly.entity_id
_entity_poly.type
_entity_poly.pdbx_seq_one_letter_code
_entity_poly.pdbx_strand_id
1 'polypeptide(L)'
;MKLCCSFFIFLFFSLSSCNDNDEKREAATLKDAQKQEAIFNTISKGWNFSNPILTPSSQTIVNNWNEWRLFLDELGVKPKSTIGAFQKKAKALSKRATDLNANIPLTFNKPEVKSRIAVLVTKINAINLFINLDDIPAQKVVSLVADVNEEMLSLTRQMDEIIRKNAIPKEEGESDMIRMLDTERAIPNKIVPQP
;
A
#
# COMPACT_ATOMS: atom_id res chain seq x y z
N MET A 1 39.30 -68.32 -4.24
CA MET A 1 38.03 -68.11 -3.53
C MET A 1 38.09 -67.09 -2.38
N LYS A 2 39.23 -66.70 -1.84
CA LYS A 2 39.31 -65.71 -0.75
C LYS A 2 39.24 -64.21 -1.22
N LEU A 3 39.61 -63.91 -2.46
CA LEU A 3 39.55 -62.52 -3.00
C LEU A 3 38.12 -62.06 -3.40
N CYS A 4 37.24 -62.97 -3.86
CA CYS A 4 35.88 -62.67 -4.20
C CYS A 4 35.00 -62.31 -2.97
N CYS A 5 35.22 -62.96 -1.82
CA CYS A 5 34.49 -62.64 -0.59
C CYS A 5 34.84 -61.24 -0.04
N SER A 6 36.10 -60.80 -0.18
CA SER A 6 36.55 -59.50 0.32
C SER A 6 35.96 -58.35 -0.51
N PHE A 7 35.76 -58.55 -1.82
CA PHE A 7 35.15 -57.55 -2.71
C PHE A 7 33.64 -57.41 -2.47
N PHE A 8 32.98 -58.50 -2.09
CA PHE A 8 31.54 -58.50 -1.81
C PHE A 8 31.21 -57.81 -0.46
N ILE A 9 32.09 -57.89 0.51
CA ILE A 9 31.93 -57.22 1.80
C ILE A 9 32.14 -55.72 1.68
N PHE A 10 33.06 -55.26 0.80
CA PHE A 10 33.28 -53.84 0.57
C PHE A 10 32.13 -53.15 -0.19
N LEU A 11 31.38 -53.90 -1.05
CA LEU A 11 30.22 -53.40 -1.78
C LEU A 11 29.00 -53.22 -0.86
N PHE A 12 28.91 -53.96 0.25
CA PHE A 12 27.77 -53.84 1.18
C PHE A 12 27.88 -52.65 2.12
N PHE A 13 29.09 -52.11 2.36
CA PHE A 13 29.30 -50.94 3.21
C PHE A 13 29.00 -49.60 2.52
N SER A 14 28.89 -49.57 1.20
CA SER A 14 28.61 -48.34 0.43
C SER A 14 27.12 -47.98 0.33
N LEU A 15 26.20 -48.83 0.85
CA LEU A 15 24.75 -48.58 0.77
C LEU A 15 24.13 -47.97 2.03
N SER A 16 24.89 -47.73 3.10
CA SER A 16 24.37 -47.24 4.38
C SER A 16 24.47 -45.71 4.55
N SER A 17 24.91 -44.95 3.54
CA SER A 17 25.23 -43.50 3.70
C SER A 17 24.12 -42.52 3.32
N CYS A 18 22.90 -42.98 3.01
CA CYS A 18 21.87 -42.07 2.49
C CYS A 18 20.77 -41.65 3.47
N ASN A 19 20.69 -42.21 4.69
CA ASN A 19 19.53 -42.02 5.57
C ASN A 19 19.56 -40.69 6.38
N ASP A 20 20.72 -40.24 6.80
CA ASP A 20 20.85 -39.04 7.65
C ASP A 20 20.52 -37.70 6.91
N ASN A 21 20.64 -37.68 5.58
CA ASN A 21 20.35 -36.49 4.80
C ASN A 21 18.86 -36.34 4.54
N ASP A 22 18.09 -37.39 4.44
CA ASP A 22 16.67 -37.33 4.15
C ASP A 22 15.87 -36.89 5.38
N GLU A 23 16.19 -37.37 6.59
CA GLU A 23 15.57 -36.88 7.83
C GLU A 23 15.84 -35.39 8.08
N LYS A 24 17.05 -34.89 7.79
CA LYS A 24 17.41 -33.48 7.92
C LYS A 24 16.65 -32.62 6.89
N ARG A 25 16.48 -33.14 5.68
CA ARG A 25 15.73 -32.46 4.62
C ARG A 25 14.23 -32.39 4.94
N GLU A 26 13.65 -33.50 5.44
CA GLU A 26 12.26 -33.52 5.90
C GLU A 26 12.04 -32.57 7.07
N ALA A 27 12.91 -32.57 8.07
CA ALA A 27 12.83 -31.63 9.19
C ALA A 27 12.97 -30.16 8.75
N ALA A 28 13.79 -29.87 7.75
CA ALA A 28 13.91 -28.52 7.19
C ALA A 28 12.63 -28.12 6.43
N THR A 29 12.09 -29.00 5.59
CA THR A 29 10.84 -28.73 4.84
C THR A 29 9.64 -28.52 5.76
N LEU A 30 9.55 -29.29 6.87
CA LEU A 30 8.51 -29.10 7.89
C LEU A 30 8.63 -27.75 8.59
N LYS A 31 9.84 -27.32 8.95
CA LYS A 31 10.08 -25.99 9.54
C LYS A 31 9.72 -24.86 8.58
N ASP A 32 10.07 -24.99 7.31
CA ASP A 32 9.74 -24.02 6.29
C ASP A 32 8.22 -23.94 6.07
N ALA A 33 7.53 -25.08 6.04
CA ALA A 33 6.07 -25.12 5.94
C ALA A 33 5.39 -24.44 7.15
N GLN A 34 5.85 -24.71 8.37
CA GLN A 34 5.35 -24.06 9.58
C GLN A 34 5.60 -22.56 9.57
N LYS A 35 6.78 -22.11 9.10
CA LYS A 35 7.11 -20.69 8.95
C LYS A 35 6.16 -20.02 7.94
N GLN A 36 5.94 -20.64 6.78
CA GLN A 36 5.03 -20.13 5.76
C GLN A 36 3.58 -20.03 6.26
N GLU A 37 3.14 -21.04 7.02
CA GLU A 37 1.82 -21.03 7.64
C GLU A 37 1.69 -19.90 8.69
N ALA A 38 2.68 -19.70 9.52
CA ALA A 38 2.71 -18.62 10.51
C ALA A 38 2.66 -17.23 9.84
N ILE A 39 3.42 -17.04 8.76
CA ILE A 39 3.39 -15.81 7.94
C ILE A 39 2.00 -15.60 7.34
N PHE A 40 1.42 -16.63 6.72
CA PHE A 40 0.08 -16.56 6.14
C PHE A 40 -0.97 -16.19 7.18
N ASN A 41 -0.96 -16.87 8.33
CA ASN A 41 -1.91 -16.62 9.41
C ASN A 41 -1.80 -15.20 9.95
N THR A 42 -0.57 -14.68 10.12
CA THR A 42 -0.32 -13.32 10.60
C THR A 42 -0.85 -12.29 9.59
N ILE A 43 -0.47 -12.42 8.33
CA ILE A 43 -0.92 -11.49 7.27
C ILE A 43 -2.43 -11.60 7.08
N SER A 44 -2.98 -12.81 7.03
CA SER A 44 -4.42 -13.02 6.87
C SER A 44 -5.21 -12.37 8.00
N LYS A 45 -4.79 -12.46 9.24
CA LYS A 45 -5.45 -11.77 10.37
C LYS A 45 -5.36 -10.25 10.26
N GLY A 46 -4.20 -9.74 9.87
CA GLY A 46 -3.93 -8.29 9.81
C GLY A 46 -4.36 -7.61 8.50
N TRP A 47 -4.74 -8.34 7.46
CA TRP A 47 -5.17 -7.79 6.17
C TRP A 47 -6.62 -7.28 6.23
N ASN A 48 -6.82 -6.19 6.96
CA ASN A 48 -8.13 -5.58 7.17
C ASN A 48 -8.07 -4.11 6.81
N PHE A 49 -8.58 -3.77 5.65
CA PHE A 49 -8.72 -2.38 5.23
C PHE A 49 -10.09 -1.85 5.64
N SER A 50 -10.09 -0.63 6.18
CA SER A 50 -11.31 0.07 6.56
C SER A 50 -11.96 0.70 5.34
N ASN A 51 -13.28 0.62 5.27
CA ASN A 51 -14.02 1.34 4.23
C ASN A 51 -14.03 2.83 4.58
N PRO A 52 -13.59 3.72 3.72
CA PRO A 52 -13.57 5.14 4.02
C PRO A 52 -14.98 5.70 4.09
N ILE A 53 -15.22 6.57 5.07
CA ILE A 53 -16.49 7.27 5.24
C ILE A 53 -16.27 8.71 4.78
N LEU A 54 -17.12 9.17 3.87
CA LEU A 54 -17.18 10.54 3.35
C LEU A 54 -18.52 11.17 3.70
N THR A 55 -18.55 12.49 3.80
CA THR A 55 -19.82 13.22 3.88
C THR A 55 -20.64 13.02 2.58
N PRO A 56 -21.98 13.13 2.63
CA PRO A 56 -22.82 12.95 1.43
C PRO A 56 -22.39 13.84 0.26
N SER A 57 -21.96 15.07 0.54
CA SER A 57 -21.51 16.02 -0.49
C SER A 57 -20.21 15.57 -1.16
N SER A 58 -19.22 15.12 -0.38
CA SER A 58 -17.98 14.55 -0.90
C SER A 58 -18.23 13.24 -1.64
N GLN A 59 -19.10 12.38 -1.11
CA GLN A 59 -19.48 11.11 -1.73
C GLN A 59 -20.07 11.32 -3.13
N THR A 60 -20.92 12.31 -3.31
CA THR A 60 -21.51 12.64 -4.63
C THR A 60 -20.44 12.96 -5.67
N ILE A 61 -19.36 13.64 -5.27
CA ILE A 61 -18.28 14.02 -6.18
C ILE A 61 -17.41 12.79 -6.52
N VAL A 62 -17.02 11.99 -5.53
CA VAL A 62 -16.16 10.81 -5.75
C VAL A 62 -16.88 9.68 -6.48
N ASN A 63 -18.22 9.64 -6.50
CA ASN A 63 -18.99 8.68 -7.29
C ASN A 63 -18.67 8.75 -8.79
N ASN A 64 -18.29 9.92 -9.29
CA ASN A 64 -17.88 10.14 -10.67
C ASN A 64 -16.38 9.90 -10.91
N TRP A 65 -15.60 9.61 -9.86
CA TRP A 65 -14.17 9.30 -9.96
C TRP A 65 -13.98 7.79 -10.08
N ASN A 66 -13.84 7.32 -11.30
CA ASN A 66 -13.78 5.90 -11.62
C ASN A 66 -12.59 5.20 -10.93
N GLU A 67 -11.42 5.85 -10.90
CA GLU A 67 -10.20 5.32 -10.29
C GLU A 67 -10.36 5.12 -8.78
N TRP A 68 -11.08 6.04 -8.10
CA TRP A 68 -11.43 5.89 -6.69
C TRP A 68 -12.30 4.66 -6.45
N ARG A 69 -13.34 4.46 -7.25
CA ARG A 69 -14.23 3.28 -7.12
C ARG A 69 -13.47 1.98 -7.34
N LEU A 70 -12.69 1.90 -8.45
CA LEU A 70 -11.87 0.72 -8.76
C LEU A 70 -10.83 0.43 -7.68
N PHE A 71 -10.28 1.46 -7.05
CA PHE A 71 -9.36 1.31 -5.93
C PHE A 71 -10.08 0.75 -4.69
N LEU A 72 -11.27 1.27 -4.34
CA LEU A 72 -12.04 0.77 -3.20
C LEU A 72 -12.54 -0.67 -3.43
N ASP A 73 -12.98 -1.00 -4.64
CA ASP A 73 -13.36 -2.37 -5.01
C ASP A 73 -12.19 -3.33 -4.83
N GLU A 74 -10.98 -2.92 -5.27
CA GLU A 74 -9.78 -3.71 -5.07
C GLU A 74 -9.42 -3.80 -3.58
N LEU A 75 -9.54 -2.73 -2.81
CA LEU A 75 -9.24 -2.70 -1.38
C LEU A 75 -10.16 -3.64 -0.58
N GLY A 76 -11.45 -3.69 -0.93
CA GLY A 76 -12.47 -4.46 -0.21
C GLY A 76 -12.36 -5.98 -0.35
N VAL A 77 -11.61 -6.48 -1.34
CA VAL A 77 -11.48 -7.93 -1.58
C VAL A 77 -10.28 -8.50 -0.84
N LYS A 78 -10.54 -9.34 0.17
CA LYS A 78 -9.51 -10.04 0.95
C LYS A 78 -9.16 -11.40 0.33
N PRO A 79 -7.87 -11.71 0.09
CA PRO A 79 -7.44 -13.04 -0.32
C PRO A 79 -7.70 -14.09 0.76
N LYS A 80 -7.99 -15.35 0.34
CA LYS A 80 -8.41 -16.40 1.28
C LYS A 80 -7.46 -17.61 1.39
N SER A 81 -6.59 -17.84 0.41
CA SER A 81 -6.01 -19.18 0.26
C SER A 81 -4.51 -19.29 0.46
N THR A 82 -3.69 -18.38 -0.02
CA THR A 82 -2.23 -18.53 -0.05
C THR A 82 -1.51 -17.19 0.06
N ILE A 83 -0.23 -17.21 0.46
CA ILE A 83 0.66 -16.03 0.39
C ILE A 83 0.72 -15.48 -1.04
N GLY A 84 0.82 -16.34 -2.05
CA GLY A 84 0.82 -15.91 -3.46
C GLY A 84 -0.44 -15.15 -3.87
N ALA A 85 -1.60 -15.44 -3.25
CA ALA A 85 -2.81 -14.66 -3.48
C ALA A 85 -2.70 -13.24 -2.88
N PHE A 86 -2.09 -13.09 -1.69
CA PHE A 86 -1.80 -11.79 -1.08
C PHE A 86 -0.77 -10.99 -1.88
N GLN A 87 0.27 -11.64 -2.44
CA GLN A 87 1.25 -11.01 -3.33
C GLN A 87 0.60 -10.44 -4.58
N LYS A 88 -0.24 -11.23 -5.26
CA LYS A 88 -1.02 -10.78 -6.42
C LYS A 88 -1.93 -9.61 -6.06
N LYS A 89 -2.58 -9.69 -4.90
CA LYS A 89 -3.46 -8.64 -4.39
C LYS A 89 -2.71 -7.34 -4.09
N ALA A 90 -1.55 -7.42 -3.43
CA ALA A 90 -0.70 -6.27 -3.15
C ALA A 90 -0.25 -5.57 -4.44
N LYS A 91 0.10 -6.34 -5.48
CA LYS A 91 0.45 -5.82 -6.80
C LYS A 91 -0.72 -5.11 -7.48
N ALA A 92 -1.92 -5.70 -7.42
CA ALA A 92 -3.13 -5.08 -7.96
C ALA A 92 -3.49 -3.78 -7.23
N LEU A 93 -3.45 -3.78 -5.88
CA LEU A 93 -3.66 -2.58 -5.06
C LEU A 93 -2.65 -1.49 -5.37
N SER A 94 -1.37 -1.81 -5.52
CA SER A 94 -0.30 -0.87 -5.88
C SER A 94 -0.63 -0.17 -7.21
N LYS A 95 -1.07 -0.93 -8.21
CA LYS A 95 -1.50 -0.35 -9.50
C LYS A 95 -2.71 0.57 -9.32
N ARG A 96 -3.77 0.11 -8.66
CA ARG A 96 -5.00 0.92 -8.44
C ARG A 96 -4.74 2.17 -7.63
N ALA A 97 -3.85 2.11 -6.62
CA ALA A 97 -3.44 3.28 -5.86
C ALA A 97 -2.71 4.30 -6.74
N THR A 98 -1.82 3.83 -7.62
CA THR A 98 -1.11 4.71 -8.57
C THR A 98 -2.08 5.38 -9.54
N ASP A 99 -3.10 4.64 -10.01
CA ASP A 99 -4.13 5.14 -10.92
C ASP A 99 -4.96 6.28 -10.30
N LEU A 100 -5.03 6.41 -8.95
CA LEU A 100 -5.73 7.52 -8.27
C LEU A 100 -5.25 8.91 -8.67
N ASN A 101 -4.05 9.05 -9.22
CA ASN A 101 -3.55 10.34 -9.71
C ASN A 101 -4.20 10.77 -11.03
N ALA A 102 -4.93 9.88 -11.69
CA ALA A 102 -5.65 10.19 -12.92
C ALA A 102 -7.08 10.65 -12.63
N ASN A 103 -7.57 11.56 -13.46
CA ASN A 103 -8.96 12.03 -13.49
C ASN A 103 -9.51 12.50 -12.13
N ILE A 104 -8.65 13.07 -11.27
CA ILE A 104 -9.07 13.64 -9.99
C ILE A 104 -10.15 14.71 -10.25
N PRO A 105 -11.35 14.62 -9.61
CA PRO A 105 -12.38 15.62 -9.77
C PRO A 105 -11.86 17.03 -9.49
N LEU A 106 -12.26 18.02 -10.28
CA LEU A 106 -11.75 19.40 -10.18
C LEU A 106 -11.81 19.98 -8.76
N THR A 107 -12.87 19.64 -8.02
CA THR A 107 -13.03 20.05 -6.62
C THR A 107 -11.89 19.53 -5.74
N PHE A 108 -11.40 18.30 -6.00
CA PHE A 108 -10.35 17.64 -5.24
C PHE A 108 -8.98 17.68 -5.91
N ASN A 109 -8.86 18.25 -7.10
CA ASN A 109 -7.59 18.40 -7.82
C ASN A 109 -6.72 19.52 -7.21
N LYS A 110 -6.38 19.37 -5.94
CA LYS A 110 -5.63 20.33 -5.14
C LYS A 110 -4.34 19.70 -4.61
N PRO A 111 -3.29 20.51 -4.36
CA PRO A 111 -2.00 20.01 -3.85
C PRO A 111 -2.14 19.16 -2.59
N GLU A 112 -3.04 19.53 -1.67
CA GLU A 112 -3.25 18.83 -0.40
C GLU A 112 -3.79 17.42 -0.61
N VAL A 113 -4.72 17.22 -1.54
CA VAL A 113 -5.25 15.90 -1.90
C VAL A 113 -4.19 15.07 -2.62
N LYS A 114 -3.48 15.64 -3.58
CA LYS A 114 -2.40 14.97 -4.33
C LYS A 114 -1.30 14.49 -3.39
N SER A 115 -0.92 15.31 -2.42
CA SER A 115 0.09 14.94 -1.43
C SER A 115 -0.34 13.72 -0.60
N ARG A 116 -1.61 13.66 -0.15
CA ARG A 116 -2.14 12.52 0.60
C ARG A 116 -2.26 11.26 -0.27
N ILE A 117 -2.66 11.40 -1.52
CA ILE A 117 -2.64 10.30 -2.48
C ILE A 117 -1.21 9.77 -2.64
N ALA A 118 -0.20 10.62 -2.75
CA ALA A 118 1.19 10.21 -2.89
C ALA A 118 1.69 9.42 -1.66
N VAL A 119 1.32 9.84 -0.44
CA VAL A 119 1.64 9.10 0.78
C VAL A 119 0.94 7.75 0.81
N LEU A 120 -0.35 7.71 0.49
CA LEU A 120 -1.14 6.47 0.38
C LEU A 120 -0.50 5.48 -0.61
N VAL A 121 -0.15 5.95 -1.82
CA VAL A 121 0.55 5.16 -2.84
C VAL A 121 1.86 4.61 -2.30
N THR A 122 2.64 5.42 -1.59
CA THR A 122 3.92 5.00 -0.99
C THR A 122 3.72 3.88 0.03
N LYS A 123 2.71 3.97 0.90
CA LYS A 123 2.41 2.93 1.89
C LYS A 123 1.94 1.62 1.24
N ILE A 124 1.09 1.69 0.21
CA ILE A 124 0.62 0.52 -0.53
C ILE A 124 1.78 -0.13 -1.32
N ASN A 125 2.66 0.68 -1.94
CA ASN A 125 3.86 0.18 -2.61
C ASN A 125 4.81 -0.51 -1.63
N ALA A 126 4.92 -0.01 -0.39
CA ALA A 126 5.69 -0.67 0.66
C ALA A 126 5.08 -2.03 1.04
N ILE A 127 3.75 -2.17 1.13
CA ILE A 127 3.10 -3.49 1.31
C ILE A 127 3.49 -4.43 0.17
N ASN A 128 3.37 -3.97 -1.09
CA ASN A 128 3.74 -4.76 -2.25
C ASN A 128 5.22 -5.15 -2.25
N LEU A 129 6.11 -4.27 -1.81
CA LEU A 129 7.54 -4.57 -1.67
C LEU A 129 7.79 -5.66 -0.63
N PHE A 130 7.34 -5.45 0.60
CA PHE A 130 7.67 -6.34 1.73
C PHE A 130 7.02 -7.73 1.61
N ILE A 131 5.82 -7.83 1.02
CA ILE A 131 5.16 -9.13 0.85
C ILE A 131 5.78 -9.99 -0.26
N ASN A 132 6.60 -9.41 -1.13
CA ASN A 132 7.30 -10.11 -2.20
C ASN A 132 8.78 -10.41 -1.88
N LEU A 133 9.23 -10.17 -0.65
CA LEU A 133 10.56 -10.59 -0.20
C LEU A 133 10.58 -12.10 0.05
N ASP A 134 11.74 -12.73 -0.10
CA ASP A 134 11.95 -14.15 0.20
C ASP A 134 11.69 -14.45 1.68
N ASP A 135 12.14 -13.58 2.58
CA ASP A 135 11.80 -13.60 4.00
C ASP A 135 10.80 -12.49 4.30
N ILE A 136 9.52 -12.85 4.30
CA ILE A 136 8.43 -11.89 4.44
C ILE A 136 8.33 -11.41 5.90
N PRO A 137 8.56 -10.11 6.20
CA PRO A 137 8.38 -9.56 7.54
C PRO A 137 6.89 -9.34 7.83
N ALA A 138 6.16 -10.41 8.18
CA ALA A 138 4.71 -10.41 8.29
C ALA A 138 4.14 -9.28 9.18
N GLN A 139 4.78 -9.01 10.32
CA GLN A 139 4.37 -7.91 11.23
C GLN A 139 4.51 -6.54 10.58
N LYS A 140 5.57 -6.33 9.77
CA LYS A 140 5.76 -5.09 9.02
C LYS A 140 4.67 -4.90 7.97
N VAL A 141 4.29 -5.98 7.27
CA VAL A 141 3.16 -5.95 6.33
C VAL A 141 1.87 -5.55 7.04
N VAL A 142 1.59 -6.15 8.20
CA VAL A 142 0.40 -5.83 9.01
C VAL A 142 0.41 -4.38 9.50
N SER A 143 1.57 -3.87 9.97
CA SER A 143 1.67 -2.47 10.39
C SER A 143 1.40 -1.51 9.23
N LEU A 144 1.87 -1.84 8.03
CA LEU A 144 1.61 -1.03 6.83
C LEU A 144 0.14 -1.03 6.42
N VAL A 145 -0.60 -2.13 6.66
CA VAL A 145 -2.07 -2.14 6.47
C VAL A 145 -2.75 -1.14 7.41
N ALA A 146 -2.31 -1.06 8.66
CA ALA A 146 -2.81 -0.04 9.60
C ALA A 146 -2.46 1.38 9.12
N ASP A 147 -1.22 1.61 8.70
CA ASP A 147 -0.79 2.89 8.12
C ASP A 147 -1.66 3.31 6.92
N VAL A 148 -1.98 2.36 6.02
CA VAL A 148 -2.88 2.62 4.88
C VAL A 148 -4.26 3.06 5.34
N ASN A 149 -4.82 2.45 6.39
CA ASN A 149 -6.11 2.86 6.95
C ASN A 149 -6.05 4.30 7.50
N GLU A 150 -4.97 4.69 8.16
CA GLU A 150 -4.76 6.05 8.64
C GLU A 150 -4.67 7.05 7.49
N GLU A 151 -3.93 6.71 6.42
CA GLU A 151 -3.82 7.58 5.25
C GLU A 151 -5.14 7.70 4.48
N MET A 152 -5.93 6.62 4.39
CA MET A 152 -7.28 6.67 3.83
C MET A 152 -8.17 7.62 4.61
N LEU A 153 -8.16 7.54 5.95
CA LEU A 153 -8.90 8.44 6.81
C LEU A 153 -8.42 9.90 6.66
N SER A 154 -7.11 10.10 6.56
CA SER A 154 -6.50 11.41 6.34
C SER A 154 -6.93 12.01 5.00
N LEU A 155 -6.95 11.21 3.93
CA LEU A 155 -7.39 11.62 2.60
C LEU A 155 -8.89 12.00 2.58
N THR A 156 -9.75 11.18 3.15
CA THR A 156 -11.21 11.44 3.18
C THR A 156 -11.54 12.67 4.02
N ARG A 157 -10.89 12.87 5.16
CA ARG A 157 -11.02 14.10 5.96
C ARG A 157 -10.58 15.34 5.19
N GLN A 158 -9.51 15.25 4.38
CA GLN A 158 -9.09 16.38 3.54
C GLN A 158 -10.12 16.72 2.47
N MET A 159 -10.73 15.71 1.85
CA MET A 159 -11.80 15.93 0.87
C MET A 159 -13.01 16.62 1.51
N ASP A 160 -13.45 16.15 2.68
CA ASP A 160 -14.56 16.74 3.42
C ASP A 160 -14.25 18.17 3.87
N GLU A 161 -13.01 18.44 4.27
CA GLU A 161 -12.57 19.78 4.65
C GLU A 161 -12.62 20.76 3.46
N ILE A 162 -12.25 20.31 2.26
CA ILE A 162 -12.37 21.12 1.05
C ILE A 162 -13.84 21.51 0.78
N ILE A 163 -14.76 20.55 0.91
CA ILE A 163 -16.19 20.81 0.71
C ILE A 163 -16.70 21.76 1.77
N ARG A 164 -16.34 21.55 3.03
CA ARG A 164 -16.72 22.42 4.14
C ARG A 164 -16.23 23.85 3.92
N LYS A 165 -14.98 24.04 3.51
CA LYS A 165 -14.42 25.38 3.21
C LYS A 165 -15.12 26.06 2.04
N ASN A 166 -15.43 25.32 0.99
CA ASN A 166 -16.12 25.86 -0.18
C ASN A 166 -17.57 26.26 0.12
N ALA A 167 -18.18 25.71 1.17
CA ALA A 167 -19.53 26.05 1.60
C ALA A 167 -19.59 27.31 2.48
N ILE A 168 -18.46 27.83 2.95
CA ILE A 168 -18.40 29.06 3.73
C ILE A 168 -18.68 30.25 2.78
N PRO A 169 -19.71 31.07 3.04
CA PRO A 169 -19.96 32.26 2.23
C PRO A 169 -18.75 33.22 2.34
N LYS A 170 -18.37 33.80 1.21
CA LYS A 170 -17.34 34.85 1.22
C LYS A 170 -17.98 36.16 1.74
N GLU A 171 -17.32 36.78 2.68
CA GLU A 171 -17.75 38.07 3.19
C GLU A 171 -17.53 39.18 2.16
N GLU A 172 -18.34 40.22 2.25
CA GLU A 172 -18.23 41.41 1.40
C GLU A 172 -16.87 42.08 1.68
N GLY A 173 -16.06 42.27 0.62
CA GLY A 173 -14.68 42.79 0.72
C GLY A 173 -13.55 41.73 0.80
N GLU A 174 -13.84 40.44 1.11
CA GLU A 174 -12.82 39.39 1.14
C GLU A 174 -12.16 39.19 -0.24
N SER A 175 -12.94 39.31 -1.31
CA SER A 175 -12.43 39.24 -2.68
C SER A 175 -11.43 40.36 -2.99
N ASP A 176 -11.65 41.55 -2.47
CA ASP A 176 -10.77 42.70 -2.68
C ASP A 176 -9.48 42.54 -1.87
N MET A 177 -9.54 42.02 -0.64
CA MET A 177 -8.38 41.75 0.17
C MET A 177 -7.48 40.67 -0.47
N ILE A 178 -8.05 39.61 -1.02
CA ILE A 178 -7.28 38.56 -1.75
C ILE A 178 -6.60 39.18 -2.99
N ARG A 179 -7.28 40.05 -3.70
CA ARG A 179 -6.71 40.77 -4.86
C ARG A 179 -5.59 41.73 -4.47
N MET A 180 -5.65 42.35 -3.29
CA MET A 180 -4.58 43.21 -2.75
C MET A 180 -3.34 42.43 -2.33
N LEU A 181 -3.50 41.18 -1.92
CA LEU A 181 -2.39 40.27 -1.52
C LEU A 181 -1.74 39.58 -2.73
N ASP A 182 -2.27 39.70 -3.92
CA ASP A 182 -1.73 39.14 -5.16
C ASP A 182 -0.47 39.93 -5.58
N THR A 183 0.69 39.33 -5.33
CA THR A 183 1.99 39.95 -5.61
C THR A 183 2.26 40.23 -7.09
N GLU A 184 1.60 39.55 -8.00
CA GLU A 184 1.69 39.80 -9.45
C GLU A 184 0.94 41.07 -9.84
N ARG A 185 0.00 41.52 -9.02
CA ARG A 185 -0.78 42.75 -9.19
C ARG A 185 -0.22 43.92 -8.35
N ALA A 186 0.72 43.67 -7.45
CA ALA A 186 1.36 44.71 -6.67
C ALA A 186 2.10 45.66 -7.63
N ILE A 187 1.67 46.93 -7.67
CA ILE A 187 2.38 47.96 -8.43
C ILE A 187 3.78 48.07 -7.85
N PRO A 188 4.84 47.76 -8.61
CA PRO A 188 6.19 47.92 -8.10
C PRO A 188 6.39 49.38 -7.72
N ASN A 189 6.74 49.64 -6.45
CA ASN A 189 7.12 50.94 -5.94
C ASN A 189 8.37 51.40 -6.72
N LYS A 190 8.17 51.99 -7.89
CA LYS A 190 9.23 52.75 -8.57
C LYS A 190 9.53 53.95 -7.68
N ILE A 191 10.63 53.84 -6.92
CA ILE A 191 11.25 55.04 -6.34
C ILE A 191 11.66 55.90 -7.52
N VAL A 192 10.88 56.94 -7.79
CA VAL A 192 11.25 57.99 -8.75
C VAL A 192 12.33 58.78 -8.02
N PRO A 193 13.58 58.85 -8.53
CA PRO A 193 14.57 59.75 -7.96
C PRO A 193 14.09 61.19 -8.21
N GLN A 194 13.91 61.93 -7.14
CA GLN A 194 13.64 63.35 -7.26
C GLN A 194 14.90 64.09 -7.78
N PRO A 195 14.77 65.07 -8.67
CA PRO A 195 15.86 65.78 -9.26
C PRO A 195 16.67 66.62 -8.26
#